data_a2b4eb03d20a47faab6fdd86564f0595
#
_entry.id   a2b4eb03d20a47faab6fdd86564f0595
#
_cell.length_a   1.000
_cell.length_b   1.000
_cell.length_c   1.000
_cell.angle_alpha   90.00
_cell.angle_beta   90.00
_cell.angle_gamma   90.00
#
_symmetry.space_group_name_H-M   'P 1'
#
loop_
_entity.id
_entity.type
_entity.pdbx_description
1 polymer ?
#
loop_
_entity_poly.entity_id
_entity_poly.type
_entity_poly.pdbx_seq_one_letter_code
_entity_poly.pdbx_strand_id
1 'polypeptide(L)'
;MEVIQVLPLEDYKVIVYFVDGIIKKYDVSHLVGDGVFEKLKDINFYKNNCTVLNGTLAWTIDGMYDKSNCLDIDPYVIYEKGENISDPLLNTA
;
A
#
# COMPACT_ATOMS: atom_id res chain seq x y z
N MET A 1 9.76 10.99 -5.56
CA MET A 1 9.46 9.61 -5.09
C MET A 1 7.97 9.37 -5.19
N GLU A 2 7.56 8.65 -6.20
CA GLU A 2 6.13 8.51 -6.50
C GLU A 2 5.76 7.05 -6.67
N VAL A 3 4.68 6.64 -5.96
CA VAL A 3 4.07 5.32 -6.12
C VAL A 3 3.10 5.39 -7.30
N ILE A 4 3.16 4.40 -8.19
CA ILE A 4 2.29 4.35 -9.37
C ILE A 4 1.30 3.18 -9.34
N GLN A 5 1.56 2.16 -8.53
CA GLN A 5 0.69 1.00 -8.44
C GLN A 5 0.90 0.29 -7.11
N VAL A 6 -0.15 -0.29 -6.55
CA VAL A 6 -0.07 -1.10 -5.33
C VAL A 6 -0.85 -2.39 -5.51
N LEU A 7 -0.40 -3.44 -4.82
CA LEU A 7 -1.03 -4.76 -4.85
C LEU A 7 -1.05 -5.30 -3.43
N PRO A 8 -2.21 -5.27 -2.75
CA PRO A 8 -2.30 -5.79 -1.37
C PRO A 8 -2.31 -7.32 -1.36
N LEU A 9 -1.50 -7.89 -0.48
CA LEU A 9 -1.43 -9.32 -0.27
C LEU A 9 -2.18 -9.70 1.01
N GLU A 10 -2.58 -10.96 1.13
CA GLU A 10 -3.42 -11.40 2.25
C GLU A 10 -2.73 -11.40 3.61
N ASP A 11 -1.41 -11.35 3.63
CA ASP A 11 -0.62 -11.35 4.86
C ASP A 11 -0.30 -9.94 5.37
N TYR A 12 -1.06 -8.93 4.95
CA TYR A 12 -0.85 -7.53 5.28
C TYR A 12 0.50 -7.00 4.79
N LYS A 13 0.97 -7.53 3.69
CA LYS A 13 2.09 -6.96 2.95
C LYS A 13 1.57 -6.42 1.65
N VAL A 14 2.12 -5.28 1.21
CA VAL A 14 1.69 -4.62 -0.02
C VAL A 14 2.87 -4.54 -0.96
N ILE A 15 2.66 -4.96 -2.21
CA ILE A 15 3.65 -4.73 -3.26
C ILE A 15 3.45 -3.31 -3.76
N VAL A 16 4.50 -2.52 -3.75
CA VAL A 16 4.45 -1.09 -4.11
C VAL A 16 5.39 -0.83 -5.27
N TYR A 17 4.83 -0.30 -6.35
CA TYR A 17 5.57 0.00 -7.58
C TYR A 17 5.85 1.48 -7.64
N PHE A 18 7.12 1.84 -7.76
CA PHE A 18 7.56 3.23 -7.84
C PHE A 18 7.84 3.65 -9.28
N VAL A 19 7.73 4.95 -9.54
CA VAL A 19 7.91 5.52 -10.86
C VAL A 19 9.31 5.26 -11.44
N ASP A 20 10.31 5.08 -10.59
CA ASP A 20 11.69 4.80 -11.01
C ASP A 20 11.95 3.33 -11.37
N GLY A 21 10.92 2.50 -11.30
CA GLY A 21 11.03 1.07 -11.61
C GLY A 21 11.35 0.21 -10.41
N ILE A 22 11.62 0.79 -9.25
CA ILE A 22 11.86 0.04 -8.02
C ILE A 22 10.53 -0.52 -7.52
N ILE A 23 10.57 -1.76 -7.04
CA ILE A 23 9.42 -2.46 -6.51
C ILE A 23 9.75 -2.90 -5.10
N LYS A 24 8.86 -2.56 -4.16
CA LYS A 24 9.05 -2.87 -2.75
C LYS A 24 7.91 -3.74 -2.24
N LYS A 25 8.24 -4.64 -1.34
CA LYS A 25 7.25 -5.38 -0.56
C LYS A 25 7.26 -4.78 0.84
N TYR A 26 6.18 -4.12 1.22
CA TYR A 26 6.11 -3.38 2.47
C TYR A 26 5.12 -4.03 3.43
N ASP A 27 5.58 -4.31 4.64
CA ASP A 27 4.77 -4.93 5.69
C ASP A 27 4.01 -3.84 6.44
N VAL A 28 2.67 -3.89 6.39
CA VAL A 28 1.83 -2.94 7.12
C VAL A 28 1.19 -3.56 8.36
N SER A 29 1.54 -4.81 8.69
CA SER A 29 0.91 -5.51 9.82
C SER A 29 1.11 -4.78 11.14
N HIS A 30 2.23 -4.08 11.30
CA HIS A 30 2.52 -3.31 12.52
C HIS A 30 1.61 -2.09 12.68
N LEU A 31 0.93 -1.66 11.62
CA LEU A 31 0.00 -0.53 11.67
C LEU A 31 -1.44 -0.99 11.93
N VAL A 32 -1.74 -2.26 11.62
CA VAL A 32 -3.11 -2.78 11.69
C VAL A 32 -3.59 -2.75 13.13
N GLY A 33 -4.73 -2.09 13.35
CA GLY A 33 -5.29 -1.98 14.68
C GLY A 33 -4.73 -0.84 15.53
N ASP A 34 -3.84 -0.02 14.96
CA ASP A 34 -3.22 1.07 15.69
C ASP A 34 -3.85 2.41 15.26
N GLY A 35 -4.64 3.00 16.17
CA GLY A 35 -5.25 4.32 15.94
C GLY A 35 -6.13 4.34 14.71
N VAL A 36 -5.83 5.28 13.79
CA VAL A 36 -6.62 5.48 12.58
C VAL A 36 -6.57 4.30 11.62
N PHE A 37 -5.58 3.40 11.78
CA PHE A 37 -5.43 2.23 10.92
C PHE A 37 -6.21 1.01 11.44
N GLU A 38 -7.06 1.18 12.45
CA GLU A 38 -7.83 0.06 13.01
C GLU A 38 -8.72 -0.61 11.96
N LYS A 39 -9.23 0.15 11.00
CA LYS A 39 -10.09 -0.39 9.94
C LYS A 39 -9.39 -1.46 9.10
N LEU A 40 -8.08 -1.47 9.05
CA LEU A 40 -7.31 -2.46 8.29
C LEU A 40 -7.40 -3.86 8.90
N LYS A 41 -7.92 -4.01 10.13
CA LYS A 41 -8.19 -5.32 10.70
C LYS A 41 -9.18 -6.12 9.88
N ASP A 42 -10.11 -5.44 9.21
CA ASP A 42 -11.02 -6.06 8.28
C ASP A 42 -10.26 -6.32 6.98
N ILE A 43 -9.97 -7.59 6.71
CA ILE A 43 -9.18 -7.97 5.54
C ILE A 43 -9.85 -7.52 4.23
N ASN A 44 -11.17 -7.49 4.20
CA ASN A 44 -11.88 -7.04 3.01
C ASN A 44 -11.71 -5.53 2.80
N PHE A 45 -11.77 -4.75 3.87
CA PHE A 45 -11.50 -3.31 3.79
C PHE A 45 -10.07 -3.07 3.32
N TYR A 46 -9.10 -3.76 3.93
CA TYR A 46 -7.70 -3.67 3.58
C TYR A 46 -7.47 -3.94 2.08
N LYS A 47 -8.05 -5.01 1.55
CA LYS A 47 -7.84 -5.39 0.15
C LYS A 47 -8.62 -4.52 -0.82
N ASN A 48 -9.86 -4.21 -0.49
CA ASN A 48 -10.76 -3.52 -1.44
C ASN A 48 -10.52 -2.02 -1.52
N ASN A 49 -10.01 -1.43 -0.44
CA ASN A 49 -9.83 0.02 -0.37
C ASN A 49 -8.39 0.46 -0.56
N CYS A 50 -7.47 -0.48 -0.79
CA CYS A 50 -6.06 -0.19 -1.05
C CYS A 50 -5.90 0.41 -2.44
N THR A 51 -5.22 1.54 -2.53
CA THR A 51 -5.08 2.26 -3.79
C THR A 51 -3.87 3.19 -3.75
N VAL A 52 -3.65 3.89 -4.86
CA VAL A 52 -2.68 4.98 -4.95
C VAL A 52 -3.44 6.29 -4.94
N LEU A 53 -3.15 7.14 -3.96
CA LEU A 53 -3.68 8.51 -3.91
C LEU A 53 -2.52 9.45 -3.63
N ASN A 54 -2.51 10.56 -4.36
CA ASN A 54 -1.51 11.60 -4.15
C ASN A 54 -0.07 11.06 -4.22
N GLY A 55 0.16 10.08 -5.10
CA GLY A 55 1.50 9.52 -5.32
C GLY A 55 1.99 8.59 -4.23
N THR A 56 1.11 8.06 -3.37
CA THR A 56 1.52 7.12 -2.33
C THR A 56 0.49 6.02 -2.10
N LEU A 57 0.89 5.03 -1.32
CA LEU A 57 0.01 3.95 -0.86
C LEU A 57 -1.02 4.52 0.10
N ALA A 58 -2.29 4.22 -0.15
CA ALA A 58 -3.38 4.75 0.65
C ALA A 58 -4.56 3.79 0.71
N TRP A 59 -5.45 4.01 1.66
CA TRP A 59 -6.73 3.32 1.76
C TRP A 59 -7.84 4.36 1.84
N THR A 60 -8.84 4.23 0.97
CA THR A 60 -10.01 5.10 1.01
C THR A 60 -10.90 4.71 2.19
N ILE A 61 -11.41 5.70 2.91
CA ILE A 61 -12.21 5.42 4.12
C ILE A 61 -13.66 5.12 3.75
N ASP A 62 -14.20 5.85 2.79
CA ASP A 62 -15.62 5.76 2.41
C ASP A 62 -15.83 5.24 0.99
N GLY A 63 -14.79 4.70 0.36
CA GLY A 63 -14.87 4.24 -1.03
C GLY A 63 -14.81 5.36 -2.05
N MET A 64 -14.74 6.59 -1.62
CA MET A 64 -14.57 7.76 -2.48
C MET A 64 -13.10 8.14 -2.48
N TYR A 65 -12.46 8.20 -3.64
CA TYR A 65 -11.02 8.48 -3.73
C TYR A 65 -10.72 9.95 -3.39
N ASP A 66 -11.01 10.32 -2.15
CA ASP A 66 -10.84 11.68 -1.64
C ASP A 66 -9.54 11.79 -0.86
N LYS A 67 -8.63 12.64 -1.33
CA LYS A 67 -7.31 12.83 -0.74
C LYS A 67 -7.38 13.36 0.71
N SER A 68 -8.47 14.04 1.07
CA SER A 68 -8.63 14.58 2.41
C SER A 68 -9.25 13.58 3.37
N ASN A 69 -9.73 12.43 2.88
CA ASN A 69 -10.40 11.42 3.69
C ASN A 69 -9.86 10.04 3.35
N CYS A 70 -8.58 9.82 3.63
CA CYS A 70 -7.91 8.55 3.37
C CYS A 70 -6.85 8.29 4.43
N LEU A 71 -6.44 7.03 4.52
CA LEU A 71 -5.28 6.62 5.30
C LEU A 71 -4.12 6.49 4.32
N ASP A 72 -2.99 7.14 4.60
CA ASP A 72 -1.85 7.08 3.69
C ASP A 72 -0.56 6.84 4.45
N ILE A 73 0.45 6.38 3.71
CA ILE A 73 1.79 6.09 4.23
C ILE A 73 2.79 6.86 3.39
N ASP A 74 3.73 7.54 4.06
CA ASP A 74 4.78 8.29 3.40
C ASP A 74 5.56 7.40 2.44
N PRO A 75 5.64 7.74 1.14
CA PRO A 75 6.33 6.91 0.17
C PRO A 75 7.83 6.75 0.46
N TYR A 76 8.45 7.71 1.12
CA TYR A 76 9.86 7.59 1.50
C TYR A 76 10.07 6.50 2.53
N VAL A 77 9.13 6.34 3.46
CA VAL A 77 9.19 5.26 4.47
C VAL A 77 9.09 3.90 3.77
N ILE A 78 8.19 3.77 2.82
CA ILE A 78 8.03 2.53 2.06
C ILE A 78 9.30 2.23 1.27
N TYR A 79 9.84 3.23 0.61
CA TYR A 79 11.04 3.08 -0.23
C TYR A 79 12.24 2.63 0.60
N GLU A 80 12.38 3.19 1.79
CA GLU A 80 13.52 2.92 2.66
C GLU A 80 13.39 1.60 3.40
N LYS A 81 12.21 1.29 3.90
CA LYS A 81 11.99 0.14 4.78
C LYS A 81 11.44 -1.08 4.08
N GLY A 82 10.90 -0.93 2.90
CA GLY A 82 10.37 -2.05 2.13
C GLY A 82 11.48 -2.94 1.60
N GLU A 83 11.13 -4.20 1.34
CA GLU A 83 12.05 -5.17 0.76
C GLU A 83 12.07 -5.02 -0.76
N ASN A 84 13.25 -4.96 -1.35
CA ASN A 84 13.39 -4.96 -2.81
C ASN A 84 12.98 -6.33 -3.36
N ILE A 85 12.10 -6.34 -4.34
CA ILE A 85 11.68 -7.59 -4.99
C ILE A 85 11.63 -7.39 -6.49
N SER A 86 11.65 -8.49 -7.24
CA SER A 86 11.33 -8.46 -8.66
C SER A 86 9.82 -8.39 -8.83
N ASP A 87 9.36 -7.90 -9.98
CA ASP A 87 7.95 -7.74 -10.26
C ASP A 87 7.26 -9.12 -10.29
N PRO A 88 6.36 -9.42 -9.32
CA PRO A 88 5.68 -10.71 -9.31
C PRO A 88 4.74 -10.90 -10.50
N LEU A 89 4.30 -9.81 -11.14
CA LEU A 89 3.43 -9.87 -12.30
C LEU A 89 4.18 -10.26 -13.57
N LEU A 90 5.51 -10.14 -13.57
CA LEU A 90 6.35 -10.51 -14.71
C LEU A 90 6.88 -11.95 -14.59
N ASN A 91 6.77 -12.57 -13.42
CA ASN A 91 7.27 -13.91 -13.14
C ASN A 91 6.19 -14.95 -13.27
N THR A 92 5.40 -14.89 -14.32
CA THR A 92 4.26 -15.79 -14.53
C THR A 92 4.54 -16.87 -15.54
N ALA A 93 5.77 -17.13 -15.83
CA ALA A 93 6.13 -18.16 -16.81
C ALA A 93 5.79 -19.56 -16.33
#